data_f08624822343772c7348957ab5deea11
#
_entry.id   f08624822343772c7348957ab5deea11
#
_cell.length_a   1.000
_cell.length_b   1.000
_cell.length_c   1.000
_cell.angle_alpha   90.00
_cell.angle_beta   90.00
_cell.angle_gamma   90.00
#
_symmetry.space_group_name_H-M   'P 1'
#
loop_
_entity.id
_entity.type
_entity.pdbx_description
1 polymer ?
#
loop_
_entity_poly.entity_id
_entity_poly.type
_entity_poly.pdbx_seq_one_letter_code
_entity_poly.pdbx_strand_id
1 'polypeptide(L)'
;MIKLFTDTSANLPIELIHKHNIQVVPFEYTVDGVTAEYSAETDFDGIAFYNAMRSGADIKTCLINMGKFTEGFVPELEAGNDIIYVGMSGGISSTASVAAITAGELMEKYPQRRILAFDTYAASLGEGLMLLKLSLIHI
;
A
#
# COMPACT_ATOMS: atom_id res chain seq x y z
N MET A 1 9.76 -3.75 -17.07
CA MET A 1 8.54 -4.48 -16.61
C MET A 1 7.73 -3.53 -15.75
N ILE A 2 6.41 -3.75 -15.59
CA ILE A 2 5.58 -2.95 -14.67
C ILE A 2 5.40 -3.73 -13.37
N LYS A 3 5.59 -3.05 -12.23
CA LYS A 3 5.33 -3.60 -10.90
C LYS A 3 4.08 -2.97 -10.31
N LEU A 4 3.21 -3.81 -9.76
CA LEU A 4 1.99 -3.38 -9.10
C LEU A 4 2.23 -3.21 -7.61
N PHE A 5 1.88 -2.05 -7.11
CA PHE A 5 1.91 -1.71 -5.70
C PHE A 5 0.53 -1.35 -5.18
N THR A 6 0.30 -1.68 -3.95
CA THR A 6 -0.83 -1.20 -3.15
C THR A 6 -0.36 -0.95 -1.72
N ASP A 7 -1.25 -0.68 -0.83
CA ASP A 7 -1.01 -0.66 0.60
C ASP A 7 -1.93 -1.64 1.34
N THR A 8 -1.74 -1.76 2.64
CA THR A 8 -2.49 -2.73 3.44
C THR A 8 -3.99 -2.43 3.54
N SER A 9 -4.44 -1.24 3.12
CA SER A 9 -5.88 -0.91 3.09
C SER A 9 -6.67 -1.72 2.07
N ALA A 10 -6.00 -2.31 1.07
CA ALA A 10 -6.63 -3.20 0.08
C ALA A 10 -7.20 -4.48 0.70
N ASN A 11 -6.73 -4.86 1.89
CA ASN A 11 -7.17 -6.05 2.65
C ASN A 11 -7.21 -7.34 1.81
N LEU A 12 -6.27 -7.50 0.90
CA LEU A 12 -6.16 -8.70 0.09
C LEU A 12 -5.57 -9.86 0.89
N PRO A 13 -6.11 -11.07 0.72
CA PRO A 13 -5.48 -12.27 1.23
C PRO A 13 -4.05 -12.43 0.69
N ILE A 14 -3.14 -12.89 1.56
CA ILE A 14 -1.72 -13.04 1.24
C ILE A 14 -1.47 -13.94 0.02
N GLU A 15 -2.31 -14.97 -0.17
CA GLU A 15 -2.25 -15.87 -1.31
C GLU A 15 -2.50 -15.14 -2.63
N LEU A 16 -3.40 -14.14 -2.65
CA LEU A 16 -3.67 -13.33 -3.83
C LEU A 16 -2.54 -12.33 -4.09
N ILE A 17 -1.97 -11.74 -3.05
CA ILE A 17 -0.81 -10.86 -3.15
C ILE A 17 0.35 -11.60 -3.82
N HIS A 18 0.69 -12.79 -3.33
CA HIS A 18 1.77 -13.60 -3.90
C HIS A 18 1.45 -14.09 -5.31
N LYS A 19 0.23 -14.61 -5.53
CA LYS A 19 -0.20 -15.13 -6.84
C LYS A 19 -0.12 -14.08 -7.94
N HIS A 20 -0.42 -12.84 -7.63
CA HIS A 20 -0.44 -11.72 -8.59
C HIS A 20 0.82 -10.86 -8.53
N ASN A 21 1.84 -11.28 -7.75
CA ASN A 21 3.12 -10.57 -7.59
C ASN A 21 2.93 -9.08 -7.25
N ILE A 22 2.01 -8.80 -6.31
CA ILE A 22 1.68 -7.46 -5.85
C ILE A 22 2.64 -7.09 -4.72
N GLN A 23 3.17 -5.88 -4.76
CA GLN A 23 3.97 -5.32 -3.68
C GLN A 23 3.06 -4.51 -2.75
N VAL A 24 3.25 -4.65 -1.45
CA VAL A 24 2.41 -3.96 -0.45
C VAL A 24 3.27 -3.01 0.37
N VAL A 25 2.89 -1.74 0.37
CA VAL A 25 3.47 -0.74 1.29
C VAL A 25 2.67 -0.78 2.59
N PRO A 26 3.29 -1.12 3.72
CA PRO A 26 2.55 -1.35 4.95
C PRO A 26 2.13 -0.06 5.65
N PHE A 27 0.93 -0.08 6.26
CA PHE A 27 0.53 0.91 7.25
C PHE A 27 1.15 0.62 8.62
N GLU A 28 1.49 1.66 9.33
CA GLU A 28 1.78 1.58 10.76
C GLU A 28 0.52 1.87 11.57
N TYR A 29 0.38 1.19 12.69
CA TYR A 29 -0.65 1.44 13.70
C TYR A 29 -0.09 1.33 15.11
N THR A 30 -0.77 1.93 16.07
CA THR A 30 -0.39 1.80 17.48
C THR A 30 -1.54 1.19 18.26
N VAL A 31 -1.22 0.36 19.23
CA VAL A 31 -2.13 -0.16 20.25
C VAL A 31 -1.54 0.21 21.60
N ASP A 32 -2.22 1.03 22.38
CA ASP A 32 -1.77 1.54 23.67
C ASP A 32 -0.34 2.13 23.62
N GLY A 33 -0.04 2.85 22.55
CA GLY A 33 1.27 3.48 22.32
C GLY A 33 2.37 2.55 21.81
N VAL A 34 2.11 1.28 21.61
CA VAL A 34 3.05 0.33 21.00
C VAL A 34 2.82 0.32 19.48
N THR A 35 3.84 0.69 18.72
CA THR A 35 3.78 0.69 17.24
C THR A 35 3.93 -0.71 16.70
N ALA A 36 3.08 -1.07 15.77
CA ALA A 36 3.15 -2.28 14.98
C ALA A 36 2.94 -1.96 13.50
N GLU A 37 3.40 -2.82 12.63
CA GLU A 37 3.26 -2.71 11.19
C GLU A 37 2.49 -3.92 10.66
N TYR A 38 1.52 -3.67 9.81
CA TYR A 38 0.85 -4.73 9.07
C TYR A 38 1.54 -4.87 7.71
N SER A 39 2.26 -5.96 7.54
CA SER A 39 2.95 -6.26 6.29
C SER A 39 2.29 -7.45 5.56
N ALA A 40 2.56 -7.56 4.25
CA ALA A 40 2.09 -8.71 3.46
C ALA A 40 2.78 -10.04 3.82
N GLU A 41 3.79 -10.01 4.68
CA GLU A 41 4.54 -11.19 5.11
C GLU A 41 4.00 -11.82 6.40
N THR A 42 3.16 -11.09 7.13
CA THR A 42 2.59 -11.55 8.40
C THR A 42 1.07 -11.49 8.35
N ASP A 43 0.43 -12.57 8.74
CA ASP A 43 -1.02 -12.57 8.90
C ASP A 43 -1.44 -11.56 9.96
N PHE A 44 -2.35 -10.68 9.57
CA PHE A 44 -2.95 -9.74 10.50
C PHE A 44 -3.97 -10.46 11.40
N ASP A 45 -3.68 -10.53 12.70
CA ASP A 45 -4.64 -11.06 13.67
C ASP A 45 -5.76 -10.04 13.93
N GLY A 46 -6.71 -9.98 13.01
CA GLY A 46 -7.86 -9.09 13.11
C GLY A 46 -8.73 -9.38 14.34
N ILE A 47 -8.78 -10.63 14.80
CA ILE A 47 -9.58 -11.02 15.98
C ILE A 47 -8.97 -10.39 17.22
N ALA A 48 -7.66 -10.55 17.43
CA ALA A 48 -6.96 -9.93 18.56
C ALA A 48 -7.04 -8.40 18.49
N PHE A 49 -6.83 -7.81 17.32
CA PHE A 49 -6.89 -6.35 17.10
C PHE A 49 -8.27 -5.77 17.45
N TYR A 50 -9.36 -6.34 16.91
CA TYR A 50 -10.71 -5.84 17.19
C TYR A 50 -11.18 -6.16 18.63
N ASN A 51 -10.67 -7.22 19.25
CA ASN A 51 -10.95 -7.49 20.67
C ASN A 51 -10.24 -6.48 21.57
N ALA A 52 -9.00 -6.10 21.28
CA ALA A 52 -8.30 -5.01 21.98
C ALA A 52 -9.11 -3.70 21.88
N MET A 53 -9.57 -3.36 20.67
CA MET A 53 -10.41 -2.17 20.45
C MET A 53 -11.71 -2.20 21.27
N ARG A 54 -12.42 -3.35 21.29
CA ARG A 54 -13.64 -3.53 22.11
C ARG A 54 -13.37 -3.43 23.61
N SER A 55 -12.16 -3.79 24.05
CA SER A 55 -11.72 -3.69 25.43
C SER A 55 -11.25 -2.29 25.84
N GLY A 56 -11.29 -1.33 24.91
CA GLY A 56 -10.95 0.08 25.17
C GLY A 56 -9.49 0.45 24.93
N ALA A 57 -8.71 -0.37 24.23
CA ALA A 57 -7.35 -0.02 23.83
C ALA A 57 -7.33 1.25 22.93
N ASP A 58 -6.35 2.13 23.17
CA ASP A 58 -6.13 3.32 22.33
C ASP A 58 -5.45 2.89 21.02
N ILE A 59 -6.24 2.82 19.94
CA ILE A 59 -5.75 2.41 18.63
C ILE A 59 -5.72 3.61 17.68
N LYS A 60 -4.55 3.82 17.05
CA LYS A 60 -4.36 4.87 16.05
C LYS A 60 -3.67 4.28 14.83
N THR A 61 -4.04 4.79 13.65
CA THR A 61 -3.36 4.49 12.39
C THR A 61 -2.68 5.73 11.87
N CYS A 62 -1.54 5.56 11.20
CA CYS A 62 -0.82 6.64 10.54
C CYS A 62 -0.91 6.46 9.03
N LEU A 63 -0.98 7.57 8.30
CA LEU A 63 -0.82 7.51 6.84
C LEU A 63 0.61 7.06 6.49
N ILE A 64 0.75 6.42 5.34
CA ILE A 64 2.06 6.05 4.82
C ILE A 64 2.81 7.33 4.41
N ASN A 65 4.02 7.50 4.94
CA ASN A 65 4.86 8.65 4.63
C ASN A 65 5.70 8.44 3.36
N MET A 66 6.32 9.53 2.86
CA MET A 66 7.15 9.50 1.65
C MET A 66 8.34 8.55 1.77
N GLY A 67 8.92 8.40 2.98
CA GLY A 67 10.04 7.48 3.23
C GLY A 67 9.67 6.04 2.92
N LYS A 68 8.52 5.58 3.42
CA LYS A 68 8.01 4.22 3.17
C LYS A 68 7.75 3.96 1.67
N PHE A 69 7.18 4.92 0.95
CA PHE A 69 7.02 4.79 -0.50
C PHE A 69 8.37 4.75 -1.21
N THR A 70 9.33 5.56 -0.78
CA THR A 70 10.68 5.58 -1.35
C THR A 70 11.37 4.23 -1.12
N GLU A 71 11.29 3.67 0.09
CA GLU A 71 11.83 2.34 0.44
C GLU A 71 11.27 1.23 -0.46
N GLY A 72 9.98 1.28 -0.78
CA GLY A 72 9.34 0.29 -1.65
C GLY A 72 9.62 0.52 -3.14
N PHE A 73 9.62 1.77 -3.61
CA PHE A 73 9.68 2.08 -5.02
C PHE A 73 11.12 2.06 -5.58
N VAL A 74 12.09 2.59 -4.85
CA VAL A 74 13.47 2.76 -5.34
C VAL A 74 14.09 1.46 -5.81
N PRO A 75 14.02 0.33 -5.08
CA PRO A 75 14.59 -0.92 -5.54
C PRO A 75 14.06 -1.38 -6.91
N GLU A 76 12.76 -1.17 -7.17
CA GLU A 76 12.14 -1.53 -8.44
C GLU A 76 12.56 -0.59 -9.57
N LEU A 77 12.69 0.69 -9.30
CA LEU A 77 13.17 1.67 -10.28
C LEU A 77 14.62 1.41 -10.68
N GLU A 78 15.48 1.08 -9.70
CA GLU A 78 16.88 0.69 -9.93
C GLU A 78 17.00 -0.63 -10.70
N ALA A 79 16.08 -1.57 -10.46
CA ALA A 79 15.97 -2.80 -11.25
C ALA A 79 15.42 -2.58 -12.68
N GLY A 80 15.09 -1.33 -13.04
CA GLY A 80 14.63 -0.98 -14.38
C GLY A 80 13.13 -1.20 -14.60
N ASN A 81 12.34 -1.30 -13.54
CA ASN A 81 10.90 -1.45 -13.60
C ASN A 81 10.18 -0.10 -13.54
N ASP A 82 8.99 -0.05 -14.11
CA ASP A 82 8.00 1.01 -13.91
C ASP A 82 7.00 0.57 -12.83
N ILE A 83 6.31 1.52 -12.22
CA ILE A 83 5.44 1.24 -11.08
C ILE A 83 4.03 1.75 -11.35
N ILE A 84 3.04 0.94 -10.97
CA ILE A 84 1.66 1.39 -10.78
C ILE A 84 1.30 1.14 -9.31
N TYR A 85 1.00 2.21 -8.59
CA TYR A 85 0.46 2.18 -7.24
C TYR A 85 -1.05 2.44 -7.28
N VAL A 86 -1.80 1.59 -6.60
CA VAL A 86 -3.25 1.65 -6.46
C VAL A 86 -3.57 1.79 -4.98
N GLY A 87 -4.17 2.88 -4.58
CA GLY A 87 -4.38 3.19 -3.18
C GLY A 87 -5.81 3.57 -2.83
N MET A 88 -6.08 3.59 -1.53
CA MET A 88 -7.36 3.96 -0.95
C MET A 88 -7.79 5.37 -1.33
N SER A 89 -9.11 5.57 -1.38
CA SER A 89 -9.75 6.87 -1.65
C SER A 89 -9.14 8.03 -0.86
N GLY A 90 -8.76 9.08 -1.58
CA GLY A 90 -8.33 10.36 -1.03
C GLY A 90 -9.39 11.06 -0.17
N GLY A 91 -10.65 10.64 -0.27
CA GLY A 91 -11.73 11.06 0.64
C GLY A 91 -11.65 10.44 2.04
N ILE A 92 -10.85 9.38 2.21
CA ILE A 92 -10.67 8.68 3.48
C ILE A 92 -9.25 8.89 4.02
N SER A 93 -8.22 8.83 3.16
CA SER A 93 -6.83 8.94 3.54
C SER A 93 -6.03 9.75 2.52
N SER A 94 -5.09 10.57 2.99
CA SER A 94 -4.16 11.28 2.12
C SER A 94 -3.02 10.41 1.56
N THR A 95 -3.01 9.11 1.84
CA THR A 95 -1.92 8.19 1.44
C THR A 95 -1.70 8.17 -0.07
N ALA A 96 -2.78 8.13 -0.89
CA ALA A 96 -2.66 8.18 -2.35
C ALA A 96 -2.04 9.49 -2.85
N SER A 97 -2.33 10.62 -2.18
CA SER A 97 -1.71 11.92 -2.50
C SER A 97 -0.22 11.92 -2.16
N VAL A 98 0.18 11.33 -1.02
CA VAL A 98 1.60 11.19 -0.64
C VAL A 98 2.33 10.30 -1.65
N ALA A 99 1.72 9.21 -2.08
CA ALA A 99 2.28 8.35 -3.13
C ALA A 99 2.50 9.12 -4.44
N ALA A 100 1.52 9.95 -4.86
CA ALA A 100 1.63 10.75 -6.07
C ALA A 100 2.74 11.80 -5.98
N ILE A 101 2.91 12.46 -4.83
CA ILE A 101 4.00 13.43 -4.60
C ILE A 101 5.35 12.69 -4.66
N THR A 102 5.48 11.56 -3.95
CA THR A 102 6.70 10.75 -3.97
C THR A 102 7.03 10.26 -5.38
N ALA A 103 6.01 9.84 -6.15
CA ALA A 103 6.18 9.45 -7.55
C ALA A 103 6.76 10.57 -8.39
N GLY A 104 6.27 11.82 -8.21
CA GLY A 104 6.80 13.00 -8.90
C GLY A 104 8.29 13.22 -8.62
N GLU A 105 8.68 13.24 -7.34
CA GLU A 105 10.08 13.42 -6.94
C GLU A 105 10.99 12.28 -7.43
N LEU A 106 10.51 11.04 -7.40
CA LEU A 106 11.28 9.91 -7.88
C LEU A 106 11.43 9.91 -9.41
N MET A 107 10.42 10.33 -10.17
CA MET A 107 10.54 10.47 -11.62
C MET A 107 11.52 11.58 -12.06
N GLU A 108 11.76 12.59 -11.22
CA GLU A 108 12.85 13.56 -11.47
C GLU A 108 14.23 12.91 -11.32
N LYS A 109 14.40 11.99 -10.36
CA LYS A 109 15.65 11.25 -10.12
C LYS A 109 15.84 10.09 -11.11
N TYR A 110 14.75 9.48 -11.55
CA TYR A 110 14.72 8.35 -12.47
C TYR A 110 13.93 8.70 -13.75
N PRO A 111 14.41 9.65 -14.60
CA PRO A 111 13.62 10.19 -15.73
C PRO A 111 13.26 9.17 -16.80
N GLN A 112 13.89 7.99 -16.78
CA GLN A 112 13.63 6.88 -17.70
C GLN A 112 12.54 5.93 -17.17
N ARG A 113 12.05 6.16 -15.95
CA ARG A 113 11.04 5.32 -15.29
C ARG A 113 9.70 6.05 -15.20
N ARG A 114 8.65 5.27 -15.11
CA ARG A 114 7.28 5.78 -14.92
C ARG A 114 6.71 5.24 -13.62
N ILE A 115 6.12 6.14 -12.85
CA ILE A 115 5.36 5.81 -11.65
C ILE A 115 3.98 6.45 -11.81
N LEU A 116 2.93 5.62 -11.75
CA LEU A 116 1.55 6.06 -11.76
C LEU A 116 0.93 5.74 -10.40
N ALA A 117 0.46 6.75 -9.70
CA ALA A 117 -0.27 6.59 -8.44
C ALA A 117 -1.75 6.90 -8.69
N PHE A 118 -2.61 5.92 -8.40
CA PHE A 118 -4.05 6.01 -8.60
C PHE A 118 -4.80 6.06 -7.28
N ASP A 119 -5.67 7.05 -7.15
CA ASP A 119 -6.75 7.07 -6.18
C ASP A 119 -7.92 6.25 -6.73
N THR A 120 -8.31 5.21 -6.01
CA THR A 120 -9.38 4.31 -6.44
C THR A 120 -10.79 4.83 -6.17
N TYR A 121 -10.91 5.89 -5.36
CA TYR A 121 -12.20 6.32 -4.79
C TYR A 121 -12.94 5.20 -4.04
N ALA A 122 -12.22 4.16 -3.65
CA ALA A 122 -12.69 2.98 -2.93
C ALA A 122 -11.80 2.70 -1.71
N ALA A 123 -12.13 1.69 -0.95
CA ALA A 123 -11.36 1.20 0.18
C ALA A 123 -11.55 -0.31 0.32
N SER A 124 -10.63 -0.96 1.08
CA SER A 124 -10.72 -2.39 1.41
C SER A 124 -10.89 -3.25 0.15
N LEU A 125 -11.82 -4.18 0.15
CA LEU A 125 -12.03 -5.11 -0.97
C LEU A 125 -12.42 -4.41 -2.29
N GLY A 126 -12.98 -3.20 -2.24
CA GLY A 126 -13.26 -2.41 -3.45
C GLY A 126 -11.98 -1.98 -4.15
N GLU A 127 -11.00 -1.48 -3.41
CA GLU A 127 -9.64 -1.19 -3.87
C GLU A 127 -8.93 -2.47 -4.32
N GLY A 128 -8.96 -3.53 -3.49
CA GLY A 128 -8.36 -4.83 -3.79
C GLY A 128 -8.90 -5.46 -5.09
N LEU A 129 -10.22 -5.33 -5.36
CA LEU A 129 -10.80 -5.83 -6.60
C LEU A 129 -10.28 -5.09 -7.83
N MET A 130 -10.11 -3.77 -7.74
CA MET A 130 -9.54 -2.97 -8.83
C MET A 130 -8.10 -3.39 -9.11
N LEU A 131 -7.31 -3.58 -8.06
CA LEU A 131 -5.93 -4.05 -8.15
C LEU A 131 -5.83 -5.44 -8.78
N LEU A 132 -6.67 -6.40 -8.38
CA LEU A 132 -6.72 -7.73 -8.97
C LEU A 132 -7.09 -7.69 -10.45
N LYS A 133 -8.07 -6.87 -10.85
CA LYS A 133 -8.40 -6.69 -12.26
C LYS A 133 -7.23 -6.10 -13.05
N LEU A 134 -6.54 -5.12 -12.48
CA LEU A 134 -5.39 -4.50 -13.11
C LEU A 134 -4.26 -5.53 -13.30
N SER A 135 -4.01 -6.39 -12.31
CA SER A 135 -2.98 -7.43 -12.41
C SER A 135 -3.20 -8.41 -13.55
N LEU A 136 -4.45 -8.67 -13.91
CA LEU A 136 -4.80 -9.59 -15.01
C LEU A 136 -4.56 -9.02 -16.41
N ILE A 137 -4.49 -7.70 -16.57
CA ILE A 137 -4.27 -7.05 -17.87
C ILE A 137 -2.81 -6.64 -18.09
N HIS A 138 -1.95 -6.77 -17.08
CA HIS A 138 -0.53 -6.37 -17.14
C HIS A 138 0.44 -7.54 -17.10
N ILE A 139 -0.07 -8.72 -17.07
CA ILE A 139 0.73 -9.95 -17.03
C ILE A 139 0.95 -10.49 -18.44
#